data_4687b50faede6cf301f29eda88919c3f
#
_entry.id   4687b50faede6cf301f29eda88919c3f
#
_cell.length_a   1.000
_cell.length_b   1.000
_cell.length_c   1.000
_cell.angle_alpha   90.00
_cell.angle_beta   90.00
_cell.angle_gamma   90.00
#
_symmetry.space_group_name_H-M   'P 1'
#
loop_
_entity.id
_entity.type
_entity.pdbx_description
1 polymer ?
#
loop_
_entity_poly.entity_id
_entity_poly.type
_entity_poly.pdbx_seq_one_letter_code
_entity_poly.pdbx_strand_id
1 'polypeptide(L)'
;MRILNIVTSPRKEKSASTAIADAFISEYREHVRDVTIDKLDIWQEQLREFDAEAINAKYKGVSGESMTPVETAAWEKIRELASRFQRADRIVLDRKSVV
;
A
#
# COMPACT_ATOMS: atom_id res chain seq x y z
N MET A 1 0.98 -3.32 -17.13
CA MET A 1 0.18 -2.47 -16.23
C MET A 1 0.22 -3.03 -14.82
N ARG A 2 0.39 -2.16 -13.85
CA ARG A 2 0.46 -2.56 -12.45
C ARG A 2 -0.75 -2.03 -11.67
N ILE A 3 -1.46 -2.93 -11.00
CA ILE A 3 -2.61 -2.61 -10.17
C ILE A 3 -2.24 -2.81 -8.70
N LEU A 4 -2.42 -1.77 -7.89
CA LEU A 4 -2.31 -1.88 -6.43
C LEU A 4 -3.69 -2.19 -5.87
N ASN A 5 -3.86 -3.39 -5.31
CA ASN A 5 -5.09 -3.80 -4.66
C ASN A 5 -4.94 -3.66 -3.15
N ILE A 6 -5.63 -2.70 -2.55
CA ILE A 6 -5.59 -2.43 -1.12
C ILE A 6 -6.74 -3.15 -0.45
N VAL A 7 -6.42 -4.14 0.39
CA VAL A 7 -7.39 -4.95 1.11
C VAL A 7 -7.49 -4.42 2.54
N THR A 8 -8.67 -3.93 2.91
CA THR A 8 -8.90 -3.34 4.23
C THR A 8 -9.75 -4.19 5.15
N SER A 9 -10.36 -5.26 4.63
CA SER A 9 -11.23 -6.12 5.43
C SER A 9 -10.45 -7.15 6.25
N PRO A 10 -10.69 -7.24 7.58
CA PRO A 10 -10.04 -8.26 8.40
C PRO A 10 -10.60 -9.67 8.16
N ARG A 11 -11.75 -9.77 7.52
CA ARG A 11 -12.43 -11.07 7.27
C ARG A 11 -11.81 -11.86 6.13
N LYS A 12 -10.94 -11.24 5.33
CA LYS A 12 -10.23 -11.89 4.20
C LYS A 12 -11.21 -12.61 3.25
N GLU A 13 -11.07 -13.95 3.14
CA GLU A 13 -11.88 -14.76 2.23
C GLU A 13 -13.38 -14.69 2.49
N LYS A 14 -13.77 -14.40 3.73
CA LYS A 14 -15.18 -14.27 4.11
C LYS A 14 -15.75 -12.87 3.82
N SER A 15 -14.93 -11.96 3.32
CA SER A 15 -15.36 -10.61 3.02
C SER A 15 -16.04 -10.55 1.66
N ALA A 16 -17.26 -10.01 1.63
CA ALA A 16 -17.98 -9.77 0.37
C ALA A 16 -17.28 -8.74 -0.50
N SER A 17 -16.70 -7.69 0.11
CA SER A 17 -15.96 -6.67 -0.63
C SER A 17 -14.70 -7.22 -1.27
N THR A 18 -14.00 -8.13 -0.59
CA THR A 18 -12.81 -8.79 -1.15
C THR A 18 -13.20 -9.68 -2.33
N ALA A 19 -14.29 -10.42 -2.23
CA ALA A 19 -14.79 -11.25 -3.33
C ALA A 19 -15.15 -10.41 -4.57
N ILE A 20 -15.77 -9.26 -4.37
CA ILE A 20 -16.11 -8.34 -5.47
C ILE A 20 -14.84 -7.76 -6.11
N ALA A 21 -13.86 -7.36 -5.29
CA ALA A 21 -12.59 -6.83 -5.80
C ALA A 21 -11.83 -7.90 -6.59
N ASP A 22 -11.78 -9.13 -6.08
CA ASP A 22 -11.11 -10.23 -6.77
C ASP A 22 -11.80 -10.57 -8.09
N ALA A 23 -13.14 -10.55 -8.13
CA ALA A 23 -13.90 -10.77 -9.36
C ALA A 23 -13.62 -9.65 -10.37
N PHE A 24 -13.57 -8.40 -9.94
CA PHE A 24 -13.24 -7.26 -10.81
C PHE A 24 -11.83 -7.41 -11.40
N ILE A 25 -10.85 -7.75 -10.58
CA ILE A 25 -9.46 -7.92 -11.02
C ILE A 25 -9.35 -9.08 -12.01
N SER A 26 -10.03 -10.20 -11.76
CA SER A 26 -10.04 -11.34 -12.67
C SER A 26 -10.62 -10.96 -14.02
N GLU A 27 -11.74 -10.27 -14.03
CA GLU A 27 -12.38 -9.75 -15.25
C GLU A 27 -11.46 -8.80 -16.00
N TYR A 28 -10.82 -7.89 -15.28
CA TYR A 28 -9.88 -6.94 -15.84
C TYR A 28 -8.70 -7.62 -16.51
N ARG A 29 -8.15 -8.67 -15.90
CA ARG A 29 -7.01 -9.44 -16.46
C ARG A 29 -7.38 -10.20 -17.74
N GLU A 30 -8.64 -10.54 -17.94
CA GLU A 30 -9.09 -11.17 -19.17
C GLU A 30 -9.07 -10.20 -20.35
N HIS A 31 -9.27 -8.93 -20.12
CA HIS A 31 -9.38 -7.91 -21.16
C HIS A 31 -8.11 -7.08 -21.35
N VAL A 32 -7.21 -7.05 -20.40
CA VAL A 32 -5.97 -6.27 -20.46
C VAL A 32 -4.77 -7.19 -20.30
N ARG A 33 -3.80 -7.07 -21.21
CA ARG A 33 -2.57 -7.88 -21.16
C ARG A 33 -1.58 -7.32 -20.15
N ASP A 34 -0.71 -8.22 -19.68
CA ASP A 34 0.45 -7.87 -18.83
C ASP A 34 0.06 -7.12 -17.56
N VAL A 35 -0.97 -7.63 -16.89
CA VAL A 35 -1.41 -7.06 -15.62
C VAL A 35 -0.66 -7.72 -14.46
N THR A 36 0.06 -6.91 -13.69
CA THR A 36 0.70 -7.33 -12.45
C THR A 36 -0.13 -6.80 -11.27
N ILE A 37 -0.43 -7.69 -10.33
CA ILE A 37 -1.21 -7.33 -9.13
C ILE A 37 -0.27 -7.21 -7.94
N ASP A 38 -0.24 -6.04 -7.34
CA ASP A 38 0.44 -5.77 -6.06
C ASP A 38 -0.64 -5.70 -4.99
N LYS A 39 -0.73 -6.72 -4.14
CA LYS A 39 -1.76 -6.80 -3.10
C LYS A 39 -1.22 -6.25 -1.79
N LEU A 40 -1.86 -5.21 -1.30
CA LEU A 40 -1.55 -4.62 0.00
C LEU A 40 -2.68 -4.96 0.96
N ASP A 41 -2.47 -5.96 1.80
CA ASP A 41 -3.40 -6.33 2.87
C ASP A 41 -2.94 -5.62 4.13
N ILE A 42 -3.69 -4.62 4.57
CA ILE A 42 -3.30 -3.78 5.70
C ILE A 42 -3.26 -4.54 7.04
N TRP A 43 -3.86 -5.72 7.09
CA TRP A 43 -3.85 -6.55 8.30
C TRP A 43 -2.63 -7.48 8.36
N GLN A 44 -2.01 -7.77 7.23
CA GLN A 44 -0.80 -8.59 7.14
C GLN A 44 0.46 -7.76 7.07
N GLU A 45 0.41 -6.59 6.47
CA GLU A 45 1.55 -5.69 6.36
C GLU A 45 1.80 -4.96 7.67
N GLN A 46 3.06 -4.87 8.04
CA GLN A 46 3.46 -4.02 9.17
C GLN A 46 3.65 -2.60 8.67
N LEU A 47 2.56 -1.85 8.64
CA LEU A 47 2.61 -0.46 8.25
C LEU A 47 3.25 0.37 9.35
N ARG A 48 4.19 1.21 8.95
CA ARG A 48 4.85 2.10 9.90
C ARG A 48 3.98 3.31 10.20
N GLU A 49 3.84 3.62 11.47
CA GLU A 49 3.21 4.86 11.90
C GLU A 49 4.09 6.06 11.55
N PHE A 50 3.47 7.18 11.28
CA PHE A 50 4.19 8.44 11.06
C PHE A 50 4.48 9.09 12.43
N ASP A 51 5.40 8.48 13.16
CA ASP A 51 5.77 8.85 14.52
C ASP A 51 6.89 9.91 14.55
N ALA A 52 7.40 10.19 15.75
CA ALA A 52 8.43 11.21 15.93
C ALA A 52 9.71 10.91 15.12
N GLU A 53 10.12 9.64 15.01
CA GLU A 53 11.30 9.25 14.26
C GLU A 53 11.12 9.47 12.77
N ALA A 54 9.95 9.16 12.24
CA ALA A 54 9.63 9.40 10.83
C ALA A 54 9.54 10.91 10.53
N ILE A 55 8.96 11.68 11.44
CA ILE A 55 8.88 13.13 11.30
C ILE A 55 10.27 13.75 11.34
N ASN A 56 11.12 13.33 12.27
CA ASN A 56 12.50 13.81 12.35
C ASN A 56 13.30 13.45 11.09
N ALA A 57 13.12 12.25 10.57
CA ALA A 57 13.76 11.83 9.32
C ALA A 57 13.35 12.72 8.16
N LYS A 58 12.06 13.05 8.06
CA LYS A 58 11.54 13.96 7.02
C LYS A 58 12.22 15.32 7.07
N TYR A 59 12.29 15.94 8.25
CA TYR A 59 12.89 17.28 8.41
C TYR A 59 14.39 17.24 8.16
N LYS A 60 15.10 16.23 8.61
CA LYS A 60 16.52 16.07 8.32
C LYS A 60 16.80 15.90 6.84
N GLY A 61 15.95 15.14 6.15
CA GLY A 61 16.04 15.00 4.69
C GLY A 61 15.88 16.34 3.96
N VAL A 62 14.95 17.18 4.41
CA VAL A 62 14.71 18.51 3.83
C VAL A 62 15.88 19.46 4.12
N SER A 63 16.42 19.43 5.34
CA SER A 63 17.51 20.34 5.75
C SER A 63 18.91 19.85 5.35
N GLY A 64 19.03 18.63 4.84
CA GLY A 64 20.32 18.04 4.48
C GLY A 64 21.13 17.52 5.66
N GLU A 65 20.52 17.42 6.84
CA GLU A 65 21.18 16.84 8.03
C GLU A 65 21.27 15.31 7.92
N SER A 66 22.28 14.74 8.59
CA SER A 66 22.45 13.30 8.65
C SER A 66 21.41 12.65 9.54
N MET A 67 20.80 11.58 9.06
CA MET A 67 19.84 10.78 9.82
C MET A 67 20.57 9.74 10.69
N THR A 68 19.97 9.42 11.85
CA THR A 68 20.40 8.26 12.63
C THR A 68 20.00 6.97 11.90
N PRO A 69 20.62 5.80 12.22
CA PRO A 69 20.18 4.53 11.63
C PRO A 69 18.69 4.21 11.86
N VAL A 70 18.13 4.57 13.01
CA VAL A 70 16.72 4.37 13.31
C VAL A 70 15.84 5.25 12.41
N GLU A 71 16.20 6.51 12.24
CA GLU A 71 15.50 7.45 11.38
C GLU A 71 15.56 7.02 9.92
N THR A 72 16.72 6.55 9.47
CA THR A 72 16.90 6.03 8.10
C THR A 72 15.98 4.82 7.85
N ALA A 73 15.97 3.86 8.78
CA ALA A 73 15.11 2.68 8.66
C ALA A 73 13.63 3.05 8.61
N ALA A 74 13.21 4.01 9.43
CA ALA A 74 11.82 4.49 9.44
C ALA A 74 11.44 5.12 8.10
N TRP A 75 12.32 5.94 7.55
CA TRP A 75 12.09 6.63 6.29
C TRP A 75 12.07 5.67 5.10
N GLU A 76 12.94 4.67 5.10
CA GLU A 76 12.98 3.64 4.06
C GLU A 76 11.67 2.89 3.96
N LYS A 77 11.05 2.51 5.07
CA LYS A 77 9.75 1.83 5.08
C LYS A 77 8.64 2.70 4.50
N ILE A 78 8.64 3.99 4.83
CA ILE A 78 7.68 4.94 4.28
C ILE A 78 7.89 5.10 2.78
N ARG A 79 9.14 5.19 2.32
CA ARG A 79 9.46 5.29 0.90
C ARG A 79 9.04 4.05 0.13
N GLU A 80 9.23 2.87 0.67
CA GLU A 80 8.79 1.61 0.05
C GLU A 80 7.28 1.61 -0.17
N LEU A 81 6.52 1.98 0.86
CA LEU A 81 5.06 2.06 0.75
C LEU A 81 4.65 3.10 -0.29
N ALA A 82 5.23 4.29 -0.24
CA ALA A 82 4.94 5.35 -1.20
C ALA A 82 5.26 4.92 -2.63
N SER A 83 6.35 4.17 -2.84
CA SER A 83 6.72 3.70 -4.18
C SER A 83 5.71 2.72 -4.76
N ARG A 84 5.03 1.93 -3.93
CA ARG A 84 3.97 1.02 -4.39
C ARG A 84 2.81 1.80 -4.99
N PHE A 85 2.43 2.92 -4.38
CA PHE A 85 1.40 3.82 -4.91
C PHE A 85 1.88 4.50 -6.19
N GLN A 86 3.11 4.98 -6.22
CA GLN A 86 3.66 5.69 -7.39
C GLN A 86 3.80 4.79 -8.61
N ARG A 87 4.15 3.51 -8.42
CA ARG A 87 4.29 2.55 -9.51
C ARG A 87 2.98 1.98 -10.01
N ALA A 88 1.91 2.17 -9.27
CA ALA A 88 0.61 1.64 -9.67
C ALA A 88 0.00 2.49 -10.79
N ASP A 89 -0.45 1.83 -11.84
CA ASP A 89 -1.22 2.47 -12.91
C ASP A 89 -2.68 2.64 -12.51
N ARG A 90 -3.18 1.69 -11.70
CA ARG A 90 -4.54 1.71 -11.15
C ARG A 90 -4.52 1.27 -9.70
N ILE A 91 -5.45 1.79 -8.92
CA ILE A 91 -5.63 1.41 -7.52
C ILE A 91 -7.04 0.86 -7.35
N VAL A 92 -7.13 -0.33 -6.76
CA VAL A 92 -8.41 -0.94 -6.39
C VAL A 92 -8.46 -0.97 -4.87
N LEU A 93 -9.36 -0.20 -4.29
CA LEU A 93 -9.57 -0.13 -2.86
C LEU A 93 -10.72 -1.05 -2.46
N ASP A 94 -10.39 -2.14 -1.80
CA ASP A 94 -11.34 -3.07 -1.22
C ASP A 94 -11.73 -2.57 0.16
N ARG A 95 -12.86 -1.89 0.21
CA ARG A 95 -13.35 -1.30 1.45
C ARG A 95 -14.77 -1.75 1.73
N LYS A 96 -15.01 -2.18 2.97
CA LYS A 96 -16.36 -2.45 3.45
C LYS A 96 -17.13 -1.13 3.51
N SER A 97 -18.33 -1.11 2.91
CA SER A 97 -19.19 0.06 3.06
C SER A 97 -19.69 0.15 4.50
N VAL A 98 -19.58 1.33 5.06
CA VAL A 98 -20.14 1.64 6.38
C VAL A 98 -21.55 2.14 6.16
N VAL A 99 -22.49 1.39 6.66
CA VAL A 99 -23.90 1.76 6.60
C VAL A 99 -24.30 2.37 7.92
#